data_cf28728eaa058e65fec77a2a988cbc14
#
_entry.id   cf28728eaa058e65fec77a2a988cbc14
#
_cell.length_a   1.000
_cell.length_b   1.000
_cell.length_c   1.000
_cell.angle_alpha   90.00
_cell.angle_beta   90.00
_cell.angle_gamma   90.00
#
_symmetry.space_group_name_H-M   'P 1'
#
loop_
_entity.id
_entity.type
_entity.pdbx_description
1 polymer ?
#
loop_
_entity_poly.entity_id
_entity_poly.type
_entity_poly.pdbx_seq_one_letter_code
_entity_poly.pdbx_strand_id
1 'polypeptide(L)'
;MRCLFLFFTCCFLFHSSAQTLTLVELNCENLFDCEDDSLKQDEDWLPTAVRSWTPKRYWRKQNHIAQEILSCQEETVPDLIALVEVENDVCLRDLTKRSLLRNAGYQYLMTESPDVRGIDVALLYQPLKFRPICYDTYHIQPIEGMRPTRDILYVSGLIASDDTLHVYVVHAPSRYGGERATRPNRQLIANRLIEAIQQLPENAKVVIVGDFNDGADDPALQFLENHSLVNITRHTTGSHGAKGTYRYQGDWGSIDHVFVSSVLLDFVEQTYINDAPFLLEEDKKYGGVKPLRTYIGPRYQRGFSDHLPLVVRFRFGPI
;
A
#
# COMPACT_ATOMS: atom_id res chain seq x y z
N MET A 1 -57.40 8.15 46.16
CA MET A 1 -56.71 8.44 44.88
C MET A 1 -55.34 7.77 44.89
N ARG A 2 -55.15 6.69 44.13
CA ARG A 2 -53.87 6.01 43.97
C ARG A 2 -53.32 6.44 42.60
N CYS A 3 -52.25 7.24 42.57
CA CYS A 3 -51.56 7.57 41.33
C CYS A 3 -50.63 6.40 40.94
N LEU A 4 -50.90 5.80 39.79
CA LEU A 4 -50.06 4.79 39.14
C LEU A 4 -48.99 5.50 38.31
N PHE A 5 -47.73 5.47 38.72
CA PHE A 5 -46.61 5.94 37.94
C PHE A 5 -46.19 4.82 36.97
N LEU A 6 -46.48 4.98 35.67
CA LEU A 6 -45.89 4.13 34.63
C LEU A 6 -44.48 4.62 34.35
N PHE A 7 -43.47 3.81 34.70
CA PHE A 7 -42.10 3.99 34.23
C PHE A 7 -41.98 3.46 32.80
N PHE A 8 -41.84 4.35 31.85
CA PHE A 8 -41.49 4.01 30.45
C PHE A 8 -39.97 3.77 30.42
N THR A 9 -39.54 2.49 30.44
CA THR A 9 -38.14 2.12 30.19
C THR A 9 -37.89 2.17 28.69
N CYS A 10 -37.28 3.26 28.23
CA CYS A 10 -36.83 3.39 26.83
C CYS A 10 -35.57 2.54 26.65
N CYS A 11 -35.72 1.31 26.16
CA CYS A 11 -34.58 0.49 25.72
C CYS A 11 -34.03 1.10 24.44
N PHE A 12 -32.97 1.87 24.56
CA PHE A 12 -32.12 2.22 23.40
C PHE A 12 -31.42 0.95 22.92
N LEU A 13 -31.95 0.33 21.87
CA LEU A 13 -31.22 -0.67 21.11
C LEU A 13 -30.08 0.04 20.40
N PHE A 14 -28.90 0.00 20.98
CA PHE A 14 -27.68 0.35 20.26
C PHE A 14 -27.50 -0.66 19.14
N HIS A 15 -27.91 -0.32 17.92
CA HIS A 15 -27.49 -1.06 16.75
C HIS A 15 -25.99 -0.78 16.57
N SER A 16 -25.17 -1.71 17.01
CA SER A 16 -23.76 -1.73 16.61
C SER A 16 -23.75 -2.05 15.11
N SER A 17 -23.67 -1.03 14.27
CA SER A 17 -23.47 -1.27 12.83
C SER A 17 -22.07 -1.82 12.62
N ALA A 18 -21.96 -2.89 11.86
CA ALA A 18 -20.67 -3.40 11.45
C ALA A 18 -19.85 -2.29 10.76
N GLN A 19 -18.61 -2.13 11.19
CA GLN A 19 -17.75 -1.09 10.64
C GLN A 19 -16.82 -1.70 9.61
N THR A 20 -16.78 -1.09 8.43
CA THR A 20 -15.84 -1.46 7.38
C THR A 20 -14.58 -0.63 7.47
N LEU A 21 -13.45 -1.26 7.16
CA LEU A 21 -12.15 -0.61 6.96
C LEU A 21 -11.60 -1.08 5.61
N THR A 22 -11.38 -0.15 4.70
CA THR A 22 -10.80 -0.43 3.39
C THR A 22 -9.34 -0.01 3.37
N LEU A 23 -8.47 -0.99 3.11
CA LEU A 23 -7.04 -0.82 2.90
C LEU A 23 -6.72 -0.95 1.41
N VAL A 24 -5.93 -0.02 0.88
CA VAL A 24 -5.39 -0.06 -0.47
C VAL A 24 -3.87 -0.12 -0.39
N GLU A 25 -3.25 -0.96 -1.18
CA GLU A 25 -1.84 -0.93 -1.51
C GLU A 25 -1.67 -0.40 -2.92
N LEU A 26 -0.68 0.48 -3.13
CA LEU A 26 -0.35 1.01 -4.44
C LEU A 26 1.14 1.37 -4.54
N ASN A 27 1.84 0.72 -5.47
CA ASN A 27 3.12 1.21 -5.95
C ASN A 27 2.89 2.37 -6.92
N CYS A 28 3.47 3.54 -6.60
CA CYS A 28 3.26 4.76 -7.35
C CYS A 28 4.03 4.84 -8.67
N GLU A 29 4.86 3.86 -9.04
CA GLU A 29 5.78 3.96 -10.20
C GLU A 29 6.59 5.28 -10.14
N ASN A 30 7.35 5.49 -9.05
CA ASN A 30 8.24 6.62 -8.84
C ASN A 30 7.52 7.99 -8.80
N LEU A 31 6.86 8.27 -7.69
CA LEU A 31 6.25 9.58 -7.43
C LEU A 31 7.31 10.57 -6.92
N PHE A 32 8.05 11.17 -7.84
CA PHE A 32 9.06 12.20 -7.59
C PHE A 32 8.49 13.59 -7.82
N ASP A 33 9.03 14.59 -7.13
CA ASP A 33 8.83 15.99 -7.49
C ASP A 33 9.72 16.40 -8.68
N CYS A 34 10.05 17.66 -8.87
CA CYS A 34 10.85 18.14 -10.00
C CYS A 34 12.15 18.82 -9.53
N GLU A 35 12.47 18.71 -8.26
CA GLU A 35 13.63 19.34 -7.65
C GLU A 35 14.72 18.27 -7.42
N ASP A 36 15.98 18.67 -7.47
CA ASP A 36 17.15 17.80 -7.30
C ASP A 36 17.48 17.61 -5.81
N ASP A 37 17.46 16.39 -5.30
CA ASP A 37 18.05 16.06 -4.01
C ASP A 37 19.50 15.65 -4.20
N SER A 38 20.42 16.53 -3.94
CA SER A 38 21.87 16.32 -4.09
C SER A 38 22.44 15.15 -3.27
N LEU A 39 21.66 14.55 -2.36
CA LEU A 39 22.02 13.37 -1.56
C LEU A 39 21.50 12.06 -2.15
N LYS A 40 20.68 12.11 -3.21
CA LYS A 40 20.02 10.97 -3.83
C LYS A 40 20.40 10.85 -5.31
N GLN A 41 20.00 9.76 -5.93
CA GLN A 41 20.18 9.51 -7.38
C GLN A 41 18.82 9.65 -8.07
N ASP A 42 18.30 10.87 -8.10
CA ASP A 42 16.98 11.25 -8.63
C ASP A 42 17.07 12.08 -9.91
N GLU A 43 18.27 12.27 -10.47
CA GLU A 43 18.52 13.12 -11.64
C GLU A 43 17.66 12.74 -12.86
N ASP A 44 17.21 11.49 -12.96
CA ASP A 44 16.29 11.02 -13.99
C ASP A 44 14.91 11.73 -13.94
N TRP A 45 14.55 12.27 -12.76
CA TRP A 45 13.25 12.90 -12.48
C TRP A 45 13.28 14.43 -12.51
N LEU A 46 14.26 15.00 -13.20
CA LEU A 46 14.37 16.43 -13.42
C LEU A 46 13.76 16.86 -14.77
N PRO A 47 13.32 18.11 -14.88
CA PRO A 47 12.82 18.66 -16.15
C PRO A 47 13.85 18.61 -17.29
N THR A 48 15.14 18.68 -16.97
CA THR A 48 16.28 18.63 -17.91
C THR A 48 16.74 17.22 -18.25
N ALA A 49 16.29 16.21 -17.53
CA ALA A 49 16.66 14.82 -17.76
C ALA A 49 16.06 14.23 -19.05
N VAL A 50 16.55 13.06 -19.46
CA VAL A 50 16.04 12.33 -20.63
C VAL A 50 14.54 12.03 -20.50
N ARG A 51 14.07 11.74 -19.29
CA ARG A 51 12.64 11.55 -18.99
C ARG A 51 11.84 12.84 -19.12
N SER A 52 12.50 14.02 -19.04
CA SER A 52 11.87 15.34 -19.08
C SER A 52 10.71 15.44 -18.08
N TRP A 53 10.99 15.17 -16.80
CA TRP A 53 10.01 15.18 -15.71
C TRP A 53 9.64 16.60 -15.33
N THR A 54 8.72 17.19 -16.06
CA THR A 54 8.29 18.58 -15.91
C THR A 54 7.19 18.72 -14.84
N PRO A 55 6.97 19.92 -14.26
CA PRO A 55 5.85 20.19 -13.35
C PRO A 55 4.49 19.78 -13.92
N LYS A 56 4.29 19.88 -15.23
CA LYS A 56 3.06 19.42 -15.88
C LYS A 56 2.88 17.89 -15.80
N ARG A 57 3.98 17.12 -15.91
CA ARG A 57 3.95 15.64 -15.77
C ARG A 57 3.77 15.25 -14.32
N TYR A 58 4.47 15.91 -13.42
CA TYR A 58 4.32 15.74 -11.98
C TYR A 58 2.86 15.92 -11.52
N TRP A 59 2.23 17.06 -11.83
CA TRP A 59 0.83 17.29 -11.46
C TRP A 59 -0.16 16.33 -12.12
N ARG A 60 0.15 15.84 -13.30
CA ARG A 60 -0.64 14.78 -13.92
C ARG A 60 -0.49 13.48 -13.12
N LYS A 61 0.73 13.10 -12.76
CA LYS A 61 0.99 11.90 -11.94
C LYS A 61 0.28 11.99 -10.60
N GLN A 62 0.37 13.12 -9.91
CA GLN A 62 -0.35 13.39 -8.67
C GLN A 62 -1.86 13.14 -8.80
N ASN A 63 -2.48 13.66 -9.87
CA ASN A 63 -3.91 13.46 -10.12
C ASN A 63 -4.23 12.03 -10.58
N HIS A 64 -3.33 11.34 -11.26
CA HIS A 64 -3.51 9.93 -11.64
C HIS A 64 -3.48 9.02 -10.41
N ILE A 65 -2.50 9.15 -9.53
CA ILE A 65 -2.46 8.40 -8.26
C ILE A 65 -3.74 8.68 -7.43
N ALA A 66 -4.15 9.94 -7.35
CA ALA A 66 -5.39 10.30 -6.68
C ALA A 66 -6.62 9.64 -7.32
N GLN A 67 -6.69 9.55 -8.64
CA GLN A 67 -7.77 8.90 -9.38
C GLN A 67 -7.77 7.38 -9.17
N GLU A 68 -6.61 6.73 -9.14
CA GLU A 68 -6.47 5.30 -8.79
C GLU A 68 -7.05 5.03 -7.40
N ILE A 69 -6.63 5.82 -6.40
CA ILE A 69 -7.12 5.70 -5.03
C ILE A 69 -8.64 5.88 -4.96
N LEU A 70 -9.17 6.93 -5.59
CA LEU A 70 -10.61 7.21 -5.58
C LEU A 70 -11.43 6.12 -6.29
N SER A 71 -10.84 5.41 -7.24
CA SER A 71 -11.54 4.33 -7.96
C SER A 71 -11.57 2.99 -7.21
N CYS A 72 -10.85 2.88 -6.08
CA CYS A 72 -10.86 1.67 -5.26
C CYS A 72 -12.12 1.53 -4.38
N GLN A 73 -12.98 2.54 -4.33
CA GLN A 73 -14.23 2.48 -3.57
C GLN A 73 -15.26 3.42 -4.18
N GLU A 74 -16.51 2.98 -4.34
CA GLU A 74 -17.53 3.74 -5.09
C GLU A 74 -18.16 4.89 -4.28
N GLU A 75 -18.58 4.62 -3.04
CA GLU A 75 -19.38 5.58 -2.26
C GLU A 75 -18.57 6.48 -1.33
N THR A 76 -17.40 6.02 -0.92
CA THR A 76 -16.52 6.72 0.01
C THR A 76 -15.07 6.61 -0.46
N VAL A 77 -14.15 7.25 0.25
CA VAL A 77 -12.72 7.06 -0.01
C VAL A 77 -12.18 5.92 0.84
N PRO A 78 -11.14 5.17 0.39
CA PRO A 78 -10.49 4.16 1.21
C PRO A 78 -10.00 4.71 2.56
N ASP A 79 -10.00 3.89 3.60
CA ASP A 79 -9.68 4.35 4.95
C ASP A 79 -8.16 4.40 5.23
N LEU A 80 -7.43 3.42 4.68
CA LEU A 80 -5.97 3.29 4.76
C LEU A 80 -5.40 3.09 3.35
N ILE A 81 -4.27 3.74 3.06
CA ILE A 81 -3.58 3.59 1.77
C ILE A 81 -2.09 3.46 2.04
N ALA A 82 -1.55 2.30 1.79
CA ALA A 82 -0.12 2.04 1.78
C ALA A 82 0.44 2.41 0.39
N LEU A 83 1.28 3.43 0.35
CA LEU A 83 1.96 3.86 -0.86
C LEU A 83 3.43 3.48 -0.80
N VAL A 84 3.95 3.02 -1.91
CA VAL A 84 5.38 2.78 -2.09
C VAL A 84 5.90 3.52 -3.34
N GLU A 85 7.20 3.73 -3.41
CA GLU A 85 7.85 4.57 -4.43
C GLU A 85 7.41 6.05 -4.36
N VAL A 86 7.34 6.60 -3.17
CA VAL A 86 7.13 8.03 -2.91
C VAL A 86 8.45 8.65 -2.49
N GLU A 87 8.80 9.78 -3.08
CA GLU A 87 10.07 10.42 -2.81
C GLU A 87 10.11 11.09 -1.43
N ASN A 88 9.18 12.01 -1.16
CA ASN A 88 9.30 12.90 -0.01
C ASN A 88 7.95 13.45 0.49
N ASP A 89 8.01 14.23 1.59
CA ASP A 89 6.86 14.92 2.18
C ASP A 89 6.16 15.88 1.21
N VAL A 90 6.89 16.53 0.32
CA VAL A 90 6.31 17.46 -0.68
C VAL A 90 5.35 16.70 -1.58
N CYS A 91 5.75 15.52 -2.05
CA CYS A 91 4.92 14.65 -2.89
C CYS A 91 3.62 14.25 -2.17
N LEU A 92 3.68 13.86 -0.91
CA LEU A 92 2.50 13.47 -0.13
C LEU A 92 1.61 14.65 0.24
N ARG A 93 2.19 15.79 0.57
CA ARG A 93 1.44 17.03 0.82
C ARG A 93 0.69 17.46 -0.44
N ASP A 94 1.33 17.41 -1.59
CA ASP A 94 0.70 17.77 -2.85
C ASP A 94 -0.41 16.77 -3.21
N LEU A 95 -0.18 15.47 -3.00
CA LEU A 95 -1.18 14.42 -3.20
C LEU A 95 -2.41 14.64 -2.31
N THR A 96 -2.21 14.87 -1.00
CA THR A 96 -3.32 14.93 -0.04
C THR A 96 -4.00 16.30 0.04
N LYS A 97 -3.31 17.39 -0.31
CA LYS A 97 -3.83 18.77 -0.10
C LYS A 97 -4.08 19.54 -1.40
N ARG A 98 -3.55 19.08 -2.55
CA ARG A 98 -3.62 19.83 -3.81
C ARG A 98 -4.13 19.04 -5.00
N SER A 99 -4.02 17.69 -4.97
CA SER A 99 -4.53 16.81 -6.03
C SER A 99 -6.06 16.65 -5.97
N LEU A 100 -6.59 15.66 -6.66
CA LEU A 100 -8.00 15.27 -6.56
C LEU A 100 -8.38 14.79 -5.15
N LEU A 101 -7.40 14.38 -4.29
CA LEU A 101 -7.64 13.99 -2.90
C LEU A 101 -7.76 15.17 -1.91
N ARG A 102 -7.59 16.42 -2.34
CA ARG A 102 -7.54 17.60 -1.45
C ARG A 102 -8.72 17.75 -0.48
N ASN A 103 -9.87 17.22 -0.84
CA ASN A 103 -11.09 17.28 -0.02
C ASN A 103 -11.36 15.96 0.72
N ALA A 104 -10.52 14.94 0.55
CA ALA A 104 -10.71 13.64 1.18
C ALA A 104 -10.30 13.59 2.66
N GLY A 105 -9.58 14.60 3.15
CA GLY A 105 -9.25 14.72 4.58
C GLY A 105 -8.09 13.84 5.05
N TYR A 106 -7.35 13.20 4.15
CA TYR A 106 -6.22 12.34 4.52
C TYR A 106 -5.14 13.06 5.33
N GLN A 107 -4.63 12.34 6.34
CA GLN A 107 -3.34 12.52 6.99
C GLN A 107 -2.40 11.42 6.52
N TYR A 108 -1.10 11.56 6.77
CA TYR A 108 -0.13 10.55 6.37
C TYR A 108 1.06 10.47 7.33
N LEU A 109 1.74 9.34 7.28
CA LEU A 109 3.05 9.06 7.89
C LEU A 109 3.91 8.43 6.81
N MET A 110 5.22 8.72 6.81
CA MET A 110 6.17 8.14 5.86
C MET A 110 7.51 7.89 6.52
N THR A 111 8.32 7.05 5.90
CA THR A 111 9.73 6.88 6.24
C THR A 111 10.60 7.98 5.61
N GLU A 112 11.84 8.06 6.07
CA GLU A 112 12.93 8.78 5.40
C GLU A 112 14.11 7.82 5.39
N SER A 113 14.20 7.03 4.33
CA SER A 113 15.07 5.87 4.24
C SER A 113 16.42 6.22 3.59
N PRO A 114 17.47 5.39 3.83
CA PRO A 114 18.74 5.56 3.17
C PRO A 114 18.76 5.04 1.72
N ASP A 115 17.60 4.76 1.11
CA ASP A 115 17.54 4.32 -0.29
C ASP A 115 18.24 5.33 -1.21
N VAL A 116 19.08 4.82 -2.09
CA VAL A 116 19.93 5.68 -2.94
C VAL A 116 19.16 6.44 -4.00
N ARG A 117 17.96 5.95 -4.39
CA ARG A 117 17.07 6.64 -5.34
C ARG A 117 16.23 7.72 -4.68
N GLY A 118 16.16 7.73 -3.33
CA GLY A 118 15.31 8.64 -2.59
C GLY A 118 13.84 8.26 -2.59
N ILE A 119 13.51 6.97 -2.68
CA ILE A 119 12.11 6.54 -2.58
C ILE A 119 11.83 5.92 -1.21
N ASP A 120 10.62 6.11 -0.75
CA ASP A 120 10.14 5.74 0.56
C ASP A 120 8.78 5.04 0.52
N VAL A 121 8.31 4.65 1.70
CA VAL A 121 6.98 4.10 1.92
C VAL A 121 6.15 5.02 2.80
N ALA A 122 4.84 5.05 2.58
CA ALA A 122 3.94 5.91 3.32
C ALA A 122 2.61 5.22 3.63
N LEU A 123 1.95 5.66 4.69
CA LEU A 123 0.59 5.28 5.04
C LEU A 123 -0.27 6.54 5.10
N LEU A 124 -1.23 6.67 4.17
CA LEU A 124 -2.30 7.65 4.26
C LEU A 124 -3.45 7.04 5.08
N TYR A 125 -4.10 7.85 5.90
CA TYR A 125 -5.21 7.37 6.73
C TYR A 125 -6.32 8.41 6.89
N GLN A 126 -7.56 7.91 7.09
CA GLN A 126 -8.71 8.71 7.48
C GLN A 126 -8.75 8.84 9.01
N PRO A 127 -8.60 10.04 9.59
CA PRO A 127 -8.49 10.22 11.06
C PRO A 127 -9.72 9.73 11.85
N LEU A 128 -10.89 9.69 11.22
CA LEU A 128 -12.13 9.18 11.84
C LEU A 128 -12.23 7.64 11.81
N LYS A 129 -11.39 6.96 11.03
CA LYS A 129 -11.40 5.51 10.84
C LYS A 129 -10.19 4.82 11.46
N PHE A 130 -9.07 5.52 11.45
CA PHE A 130 -7.82 5.05 12.02
C PHE A 130 -7.12 6.20 12.74
N ARG A 131 -6.88 6.05 14.02
CA ARG A 131 -6.22 7.04 14.85
C ARG A 131 -4.86 6.51 15.31
N PRO A 132 -3.75 6.96 14.73
CA PRO A 132 -2.41 6.54 15.13
C PRO A 132 -2.17 6.77 16.63
N ILE A 133 -1.59 5.76 17.29
CA ILE A 133 -1.15 5.79 18.69
C ILE A 133 0.36 5.94 18.73
N CYS A 134 1.05 5.16 17.89
CA CYS A 134 2.50 5.13 17.77
C CYS A 134 2.89 4.82 16.34
N TYR A 135 4.01 5.37 15.89
CA TYR A 135 4.65 4.95 14.65
C TYR A 135 6.17 4.87 14.86
N ASP A 136 6.81 4.05 14.06
CA ASP A 136 8.25 3.83 14.10
C ASP A 136 8.76 3.45 12.70
N THR A 137 10.06 3.58 12.50
CA THR A 137 10.75 3.17 11.30
C THR A 137 11.75 2.06 11.64
N TYR A 138 11.53 0.86 11.07
CA TYR A 138 12.47 -0.24 11.24
C TYR A 138 13.55 -0.17 10.16
N HIS A 139 14.71 0.32 10.54
CA HIS A 139 15.87 0.43 9.65
C HIS A 139 16.35 -0.93 9.18
N ILE A 140 16.66 -1.00 7.89
CA ILE A 140 17.21 -2.18 7.25
C ILE A 140 18.71 -2.02 7.12
N GLN A 141 19.46 -2.80 7.90
CA GLN A 141 20.92 -2.83 7.80
C GLN A 141 21.33 -3.69 6.59
N PRO A 142 21.93 -3.09 5.54
CA PRO A 142 22.29 -3.85 4.34
C PRO A 142 23.28 -4.96 4.66
N ILE A 143 23.07 -6.14 4.07
CA ILE A 143 24.06 -7.22 4.06
C ILE A 143 25.11 -6.97 2.98
N GLU A 144 26.20 -7.73 2.99
CA GLU A 144 27.30 -7.60 2.03
C GLU A 144 26.77 -7.65 0.58
N GLY A 145 27.16 -6.67 -0.24
CA GLY A 145 26.71 -6.52 -1.63
C GLY A 145 25.31 -5.92 -1.83
N MET A 146 24.58 -5.66 -0.77
CA MET A 146 23.29 -4.97 -0.82
C MET A 146 23.47 -3.46 -0.75
N ARG A 147 22.78 -2.71 -1.62
CA ARG A 147 22.72 -1.25 -1.51
C ARG A 147 21.80 -0.85 -0.34
N PRO A 148 21.98 0.34 0.25
CA PRO A 148 20.98 0.92 1.14
C PRO A 148 19.59 0.87 0.50
N THR A 149 18.57 0.56 1.30
CA THR A 149 17.21 0.30 0.82
C THR A 149 16.18 1.01 1.70
N ARG A 150 14.92 0.87 1.32
CA ARG A 150 13.79 1.40 2.08
C ARG A 150 13.68 0.70 3.42
N ASP A 151 13.34 1.48 4.40
CA ASP A 151 12.98 1.01 5.72
C ASP A 151 11.52 0.55 5.76
N ILE A 152 11.12 -0.13 6.82
CA ILE A 152 9.74 -0.55 7.04
C ILE A 152 9.04 0.51 7.89
N LEU A 153 7.92 1.05 7.43
CA LEU A 153 7.07 1.92 8.24
C LEU A 153 6.15 1.04 9.12
N TYR A 154 6.19 1.27 10.41
CA TYR A 154 5.25 0.70 11.37
C TYR A 154 4.33 1.77 11.91
N VAL A 155 3.04 1.48 11.97
CA VAL A 155 2.04 2.34 12.60
C VAL A 155 1.06 1.47 13.39
N SER A 156 0.92 1.74 14.69
CA SER A 156 -0.20 1.22 15.47
C SER A 156 -1.26 2.30 15.64
N GLY A 157 -2.53 1.93 15.49
CA GLY A 157 -3.63 2.88 15.62
C GLY A 157 -4.92 2.21 16.06
N LEU A 158 -5.79 2.99 16.69
CA LEU A 158 -7.15 2.56 17.02
C LEU A 158 -8.01 2.62 15.76
N ILE A 159 -8.70 1.54 15.51
CA ILE A 159 -9.82 1.49 14.57
C ILE A 159 -11.13 1.76 15.33
N ALA A 160 -12.22 1.96 14.58
CA ALA A 160 -13.48 2.41 15.18
C ALA A 160 -14.15 1.38 16.12
N SER A 161 -13.68 0.12 16.20
CA SER A 161 -14.05 -0.86 17.22
C SER A 161 -13.28 -0.72 18.53
N ASP A 162 -12.46 0.34 18.68
CA ASP A 162 -11.49 0.55 19.77
C ASP A 162 -10.38 -0.53 19.85
N ASP A 163 -10.29 -1.38 18.85
CA ASP A 163 -9.18 -2.32 18.69
C ASP A 163 -7.93 -1.62 18.16
N THR A 164 -6.77 -2.08 18.61
CA THR A 164 -5.49 -1.65 18.02
C THR A 164 -5.16 -2.49 16.79
N LEU A 165 -4.98 -1.82 15.65
CA LEU A 165 -4.45 -2.40 14.43
C LEU A 165 -2.99 -2.01 14.27
N HIS A 166 -2.12 -2.99 14.00
CA HIS A 166 -0.70 -2.81 13.73
C HIS A 166 -0.44 -2.94 12.24
N VAL A 167 -0.01 -1.88 11.58
CA VAL A 167 0.20 -1.83 10.14
C VAL A 167 1.69 -1.67 9.85
N TYR A 168 2.24 -2.57 9.01
CA TYR A 168 3.60 -2.49 8.48
C TYR A 168 3.51 -2.24 6.97
N VAL A 169 4.12 -1.15 6.50
CA VAL A 169 4.21 -0.84 5.06
C VAL A 169 5.63 -1.17 4.60
N VAL A 170 5.72 -1.95 3.51
CA VAL A 170 6.95 -2.55 3.03
C VAL A 170 7.16 -2.24 1.56
N HIS A 171 8.40 -1.95 1.18
CA HIS A 171 8.85 -2.04 -0.21
C HIS A 171 10.19 -2.79 -0.26
N ALA A 172 10.12 -4.08 -0.50
CA ALA A 172 11.28 -4.96 -0.51
C ALA A 172 12.20 -4.69 -1.73
N PRO A 173 13.50 -5.04 -1.64
CA PRO A 173 14.44 -4.87 -2.75
C PRO A 173 13.99 -5.62 -4.01
N SER A 174 14.14 -4.94 -5.17
CA SER A 174 13.72 -5.48 -6.46
C SER A 174 14.57 -6.68 -6.89
N ARG A 175 14.10 -7.40 -7.93
CA ARG A 175 14.83 -8.49 -8.58
C ARG A 175 15.92 -8.01 -9.55
N TYR A 176 16.16 -6.71 -9.62
CA TYR A 176 17.17 -6.14 -10.50
C TYR A 176 18.57 -6.65 -10.13
N GLY A 177 19.32 -7.12 -11.13
CA GLY A 177 20.60 -7.83 -10.93
C GLY A 177 20.44 -9.36 -10.84
N GLY A 178 19.22 -9.86 -10.92
CA GLY A 178 18.89 -11.30 -10.93
C GLY A 178 18.15 -11.75 -9.67
N GLU A 179 17.06 -12.44 -9.88
CA GLU A 179 16.17 -12.91 -8.80
C GLU A 179 16.93 -13.70 -7.72
N ARG A 180 17.75 -14.68 -8.15
CA ARG A 180 18.51 -15.54 -7.23
C ARG A 180 19.55 -14.74 -6.42
N ALA A 181 20.21 -13.76 -7.04
CA ALA A 181 21.23 -12.94 -6.41
C ALA A 181 20.63 -11.99 -5.36
N THR A 182 19.43 -11.47 -5.61
CA THR A 182 18.74 -10.50 -4.73
C THR A 182 17.81 -11.15 -3.70
N ARG A 183 17.57 -12.46 -3.76
CA ARG A 183 16.72 -13.20 -2.81
C ARG A 183 17.13 -13.01 -1.34
N PRO A 184 18.42 -13.03 -0.95
CA PRO A 184 18.82 -12.78 0.43
C PRO A 184 18.38 -11.40 0.95
N ASN A 185 18.32 -10.38 0.08
CA ASN A 185 17.91 -9.05 0.45
C ASN A 185 16.42 -9.00 0.86
N ARG A 186 15.54 -9.71 0.12
CA ARG A 186 14.11 -9.81 0.44
C ARG A 186 13.87 -10.68 1.67
N GLN A 187 14.68 -11.75 1.85
CA GLN A 187 14.65 -12.55 3.08
C GLN A 187 15.01 -11.72 4.32
N LEU A 188 15.95 -10.78 4.20
CA LEU A 188 16.29 -9.86 5.28
C LEU A 188 15.09 -9.02 5.73
N ILE A 189 14.29 -8.52 4.78
CA ILE A 189 13.05 -7.79 5.08
C ILE A 189 12.05 -8.69 5.84
N ALA A 190 11.84 -9.92 5.36
CA ALA A 190 10.94 -10.87 6.02
C ALA A 190 11.39 -11.20 7.45
N ASN A 191 12.70 -11.41 7.66
CA ASN A 191 13.26 -11.63 9.00
C ASN A 191 12.99 -10.43 9.90
N ARG A 192 13.25 -9.21 9.43
CA ARG A 192 13.05 -7.97 10.20
C ARG A 192 11.59 -7.76 10.59
N LEU A 193 10.64 -8.10 9.70
CA LEU A 193 9.21 -8.09 9.99
C LEU A 193 8.86 -9.05 11.13
N ILE A 194 9.34 -10.30 11.06
CA ILE A 194 9.05 -11.28 12.11
C ILE A 194 9.65 -10.87 13.45
N GLU A 195 10.90 -10.37 13.47
CA GLU A 195 11.52 -9.83 14.69
C GLU A 195 10.67 -8.71 15.32
N ALA A 196 10.14 -7.80 14.50
CA ALA A 196 9.31 -6.70 14.97
C ALA A 196 7.95 -7.20 15.51
N ILE A 197 7.30 -8.13 14.79
CA ILE A 197 5.99 -8.69 15.16
C ILE A 197 6.07 -9.52 16.44
N GLN A 198 7.17 -10.25 16.67
CA GLN A 198 7.38 -11.02 17.90
C GLN A 198 7.46 -10.15 19.18
N GLN A 199 7.62 -8.84 19.05
CA GLN A 199 7.57 -7.91 20.19
C GLN A 199 6.14 -7.49 20.55
N LEU A 200 5.16 -7.80 19.70
CA LEU A 200 3.75 -7.50 19.92
C LEU A 200 3.08 -8.58 20.78
N PRO A 201 1.93 -8.27 21.41
CA PRO A 201 1.11 -9.28 22.06
C PRO A 201 0.72 -10.41 21.10
N GLU A 202 0.60 -11.64 21.61
CA GLU A 202 0.30 -12.84 20.81
C GLU A 202 -0.99 -12.71 19.96
N ASN A 203 -1.99 -11.99 20.48
CA ASN A 203 -3.26 -11.75 19.78
C ASN A 203 -3.31 -10.39 19.06
N ALA A 204 -2.15 -9.81 18.72
CA ALA A 204 -2.12 -8.54 18.02
C ALA A 204 -2.77 -8.65 16.63
N LYS A 205 -3.62 -7.68 16.30
CA LYS A 205 -4.17 -7.52 14.94
C LYS A 205 -3.13 -6.88 14.06
N VAL A 206 -2.44 -7.68 13.24
CA VAL A 206 -1.31 -7.26 12.41
C VAL A 206 -1.69 -7.33 10.94
N VAL A 207 -1.36 -6.27 10.21
CA VAL A 207 -1.40 -6.20 8.74
C VAL A 207 -0.01 -5.83 8.24
N ILE A 208 0.52 -6.59 7.28
CA ILE A 208 1.71 -6.22 6.51
C ILE A 208 1.26 -6.03 5.08
N VAL A 209 1.62 -4.90 4.49
CA VAL A 209 1.13 -4.50 3.16
C VAL A 209 2.24 -3.82 2.37
N GLY A 210 2.30 -4.07 1.06
CA GLY A 210 3.24 -3.40 0.18
C GLY A 210 3.74 -4.26 -0.98
N ASP A 211 4.75 -3.73 -1.68
CA ASP A 211 5.46 -4.40 -2.76
C ASP A 211 6.62 -5.24 -2.18
N PHE A 212 6.45 -6.55 -2.22
CA PHE A 212 7.48 -7.49 -1.77
C PHE A 212 8.49 -7.86 -2.85
N ASN A 213 8.25 -7.47 -4.10
CA ASN A 213 9.06 -7.86 -5.25
C ASN A 213 9.28 -9.39 -5.38
N ASP A 214 8.47 -10.17 -4.69
CA ASP A 214 8.43 -11.64 -4.70
C ASP A 214 6.99 -12.13 -4.90
N GLY A 215 6.81 -13.28 -5.53
CA GLY A 215 5.53 -13.95 -5.62
C GLY A 215 5.22 -14.75 -4.36
N ALA A 216 3.96 -15.16 -4.20
CA ALA A 216 3.49 -15.85 -3.00
C ALA A 216 4.23 -17.17 -2.67
N ASP A 217 4.84 -17.81 -3.69
CA ASP A 217 5.59 -19.07 -3.53
C ASP A 217 7.09 -18.85 -3.31
N ASP A 218 7.55 -17.59 -3.28
CA ASP A 218 8.96 -17.28 -3.04
C ASP A 218 9.34 -17.44 -1.55
N PRO A 219 10.60 -17.80 -1.25
CA PRO A 219 11.03 -18.16 0.09
C PRO A 219 10.76 -17.12 1.18
N ALA A 220 10.90 -15.82 0.86
CA ALA A 220 10.67 -14.74 1.85
C ALA A 220 9.21 -14.67 2.27
N LEU A 221 8.27 -14.87 1.34
CA LEU A 221 6.82 -14.85 1.64
C LEU A 221 6.38 -16.13 2.34
N GLN A 222 6.91 -17.28 1.92
CA GLN A 222 6.71 -18.57 2.61
C GLN A 222 7.23 -18.53 4.06
N PHE A 223 8.34 -17.83 4.28
CA PHE A 223 8.86 -17.62 5.62
C PHE A 223 7.88 -16.84 6.52
N LEU A 224 7.21 -15.80 5.98
CA LEU A 224 6.17 -15.08 6.72
C LEU A 224 4.99 -16.00 7.05
N GLU A 225 4.52 -16.81 6.12
CA GLU A 225 3.42 -17.76 6.33
C GLU A 225 3.78 -18.83 7.39
N ASN A 226 5.02 -19.29 7.41
CA ASN A 226 5.52 -20.24 8.42
C ASN A 226 5.58 -19.63 9.84
N HIS A 227 5.41 -18.30 9.97
CA HIS A 227 5.37 -17.57 11.25
C HIS A 227 3.96 -17.06 11.58
N SER A 228 2.93 -17.83 11.22
CA SER A 228 1.52 -17.57 11.58
C SER A 228 0.91 -16.31 10.93
N LEU A 229 1.49 -15.85 9.83
CA LEU A 229 0.90 -14.82 8.98
C LEU A 229 0.22 -15.47 7.79
N VAL A 230 -0.89 -14.91 7.34
CA VAL A 230 -1.64 -15.45 6.20
C VAL A 230 -1.63 -14.43 5.06
N ASN A 231 -1.17 -14.85 3.88
CA ASN A 231 -1.28 -14.05 2.66
C ASN A 231 -2.71 -14.11 2.13
N ILE A 232 -3.51 -13.11 2.46
CA ILE A 232 -4.92 -13.03 2.07
C ILE A 232 -5.14 -12.63 0.61
N THR A 233 -4.08 -12.24 -0.09
CA THR A 233 -4.12 -11.76 -1.47
C THR A 233 -3.46 -12.69 -2.48
N ARG A 234 -3.00 -13.87 -2.05
CA ARG A 234 -2.30 -14.88 -2.88
C ARG A 234 -3.00 -15.21 -4.22
N HIS A 235 -4.33 -15.23 -4.23
CA HIS A 235 -5.14 -15.63 -5.39
C HIS A 235 -6.03 -14.49 -5.90
N THR A 236 -5.75 -13.27 -5.49
CA THR A 236 -6.56 -12.10 -5.86
C THR A 236 -6.34 -11.74 -7.33
N THR A 237 -7.43 -11.44 -8.03
CA THR A 237 -7.44 -11.05 -9.43
C THR A 237 -8.33 -9.82 -9.65
N GLY A 238 -8.21 -9.17 -10.80
CA GLY A 238 -9.12 -8.13 -11.25
C GLY A 238 -10.32 -8.70 -12.00
N SER A 239 -11.27 -7.86 -12.34
CA SER A 239 -12.49 -8.19 -13.07
C SER A 239 -12.44 -7.83 -14.57
N HIS A 240 -11.42 -7.08 -15.00
CA HIS A 240 -11.25 -6.63 -16.39
C HIS A 240 -10.02 -7.24 -17.09
N GLY A 241 -9.50 -8.36 -16.56
CA GLY A 241 -8.47 -9.15 -17.21
C GLY A 241 -7.11 -9.17 -16.50
N ALA A 242 -6.92 -8.42 -15.42
CA ALA A 242 -5.73 -8.53 -14.59
C ALA A 242 -5.75 -9.84 -13.79
N LYS A 243 -4.63 -10.58 -13.85
CA LYS A 243 -4.43 -11.84 -13.11
C LYS A 243 -3.39 -11.69 -12.00
N GLY A 244 -2.93 -10.47 -11.75
CA GLY A 244 -1.95 -10.08 -10.75
C GLY A 244 -1.82 -8.56 -10.75
N THR A 245 -1.03 -8.02 -9.85
CA THR A 245 -0.84 -6.57 -9.70
C THR A 245 0.16 -5.99 -10.68
N TYR A 246 1.08 -6.80 -11.19
CA TYR A 246 2.17 -6.41 -12.08
C TYR A 246 2.24 -7.30 -13.31
N ARG A 247 2.61 -6.74 -14.48
CA ARG A 247 2.78 -7.53 -15.70
C ARG A 247 4.13 -7.31 -16.35
N TYR A 248 4.89 -8.41 -16.51
CA TYR A 248 6.21 -8.39 -17.13
C TYR A 248 6.30 -9.39 -18.29
N GLN A 249 6.70 -8.93 -19.47
CA GLN A 249 6.87 -9.74 -20.69
C GLN A 249 5.66 -10.63 -21.05
N GLY A 250 4.45 -10.16 -20.74
CA GLY A 250 3.21 -10.87 -21.04
C GLY A 250 2.66 -11.70 -19.88
N ASP A 251 3.48 -11.99 -18.88
CA ASP A 251 3.09 -12.77 -17.71
C ASP A 251 2.62 -11.83 -16.58
N TRP A 252 1.47 -12.16 -15.99
CA TRP A 252 0.99 -11.53 -14.77
C TRP A 252 1.67 -12.13 -13.54
N GLY A 253 2.12 -11.28 -12.64
CA GLY A 253 2.62 -11.64 -11.32
C GLY A 253 1.93 -10.80 -10.25
N SER A 254 1.66 -11.41 -9.09
CA SER A 254 1.32 -10.67 -7.88
C SER A 254 2.59 -10.56 -7.07
N ILE A 255 3.14 -9.35 -6.98
CA ILE A 255 4.33 -9.02 -6.18
C ILE A 255 4.00 -8.03 -5.06
N ASP A 256 2.81 -7.48 -5.11
CA ASP A 256 2.17 -6.71 -4.06
C ASP A 256 1.28 -7.65 -3.25
N HIS A 257 1.42 -7.61 -1.92
CA HIS A 257 0.73 -8.55 -1.04
C HIS A 257 0.21 -7.88 0.22
N VAL A 258 -0.84 -8.49 0.79
CA VAL A 258 -1.30 -8.19 2.14
C VAL A 258 -1.28 -9.48 2.96
N PHE A 259 -0.52 -9.43 4.05
CA PHE A 259 -0.51 -10.48 5.08
C PHE A 259 -1.24 -10.01 6.31
N VAL A 260 -1.91 -10.91 6.99
CA VAL A 260 -2.58 -10.63 8.25
C VAL A 260 -2.23 -11.68 9.29
N SER A 261 -2.28 -11.29 10.59
CA SER A 261 -2.29 -12.25 11.68
C SER A 261 -3.57 -13.07 11.66
N SER A 262 -3.53 -14.32 12.15
CA SER A 262 -4.67 -15.24 12.13
C SER A 262 -5.94 -14.68 12.77
N VAL A 263 -5.79 -13.83 13.79
CA VAL A 263 -6.93 -13.18 14.48
C VAL A 263 -7.68 -12.18 13.61
N LEU A 264 -7.12 -11.74 12.46
CA LEU A 264 -7.80 -10.86 11.52
C LEU A 264 -8.55 -11.59 10.41
N LEU A 265 -8.36 -12.90 10.24
CA LEU A 265 -8.95 -13.66 9.13
C LEU A 265 -10.48 -13.57 9.09
N ASP A 266 -11.14 -13.69 10.24
CA ASP A 266 -12.60 -13.63 10.34
C ASP A 266 -13.17 -12.25 10.01
N PHE A 267 -12.33 -11.22 9.96
CA PHE A 267 -12.72 -9.87 9.60
C PHE A 267 -12.47 -9.53 8.14
N VAL A 268 -11.78 -10.39 7.37
CA VAL A 268 -11.54 -10.17 5.94
C VAL A 268 -12.83 -10.43 5.16
N GLU A 269 -13.41 -9.37 4.61
CA GLU A 269 -14.66 -9.44 3.84
C GLU A 269 -14.38 -9.68 2.35
N GLN A 270 -13.41 -8.97 1.79
CA GLN A 270 -13.12 -9.00 0.36
C GLN A 270 -11.68 -8.61 0.06
N THR A 271 -11.11 -9.24 -0.99
CA THR A 271 -9.86 -8.82 -1.62
C THR A 271 -10.05 -8.74 -3.13
N TYR A 272 -9.51 -7.73 -3.79
CA TYR A 272 -9.53 -7.61 -5.25
C TYR A 272 -8.41 -6.71 -5.76
N ILE A 273 -8.05 -6.88 -7.03
CA ILE A 273 -7.19 -5.96 -7.77
C ILE A 273 -8.11 -4.96 -8.48
N ASN A 274 -7.89 -3.68 -8.25
CA ASN A 274 -8.59 -2.65 -8.99
C ASN A 274 -7.97 -2.53 -10.39
N ASP A 275 -8.59 -3.21 -11.35
CA ASP A 275 -8.22 -3.18 -12.75
C ASP A 275 -9.27 -2.43 -13.60
N ALA A 276 -9.75 -1.30 -13.09
CA ALA A 276 -10.69 -0.45 -13.81
C ALA A 276 -10.19 -0.16 -15.23
N PRO A 277 -11.06 -0.16 -16.27
CA PRO A 277 -10.64 -0.07 -17.66
C PRO A 277 -9.71 1.08 -18.01
N PHE A 278 -9.78 2.21 -17.30
CA PHE A 278 -8.91 3.35 -17.53
C PHE A 278 -7.48 3.17 -16.99
N LEU A 279 -7.25 2.16 -16.11
CA LEU A 279 -5.93 1.78 -15.61
C LEU A 279 -5.19 0.83 -16.56
N LEU A 280 -5.88 0.33 -17.58
CA LEU A 280 -5.39 -0.71 -18.46
C LEU A 280 -5.17 -0.19 -19.87
N GLU A 281 -4.22 -0.79 -20.57
CA GLU A 281 -4.06 -0.68 -22.02
C GLU A 281 -3.94 -2.07 -22.67
N GLU A 282 -4.23 -2.16 -23.97
CA GLU A 282 -4.00 -3.37 -24.74
C GLU A 282 -2.51 -3.70 -24.83
N ASP A 283 -2.14 -4.92 -24.50
CA ASP A 283 -0.79 -5.42 -24.74
C ASP A 283 -0.65 -5.98 -26.15
N LYS A 284 -0.28 -5.11 -27.08
CA LYS A 284 -0.13 -5.43 -28.52
C LYS A 284 0.95 -6.48 -28.80
N LYS A 285 1.91 -6.68 -27.89
CA LYS A 285 3.01 -7.61 -28.08
C LYS A 285 2.66 -9.02 -27.60
N TYR A 286 2.01 -9.13 -26.45
CA TYR A 286 1.76 -10.41 -25.79
C TYR A 286 0.26 -10.76 -25.71
N GLY A 287 -0.62 -9.86 -26.19
CA GLY A 287 -2.07 -10.01 -26.11
C GLY A 287 -2.64 -9.72 -24.73
N GLY A 288 -3.98 -9.53 -24.69
CA GLY A 288 -4.69 -9.17 -23.45
C GLY A 288 -4.42 -7.73 -23.02
N VAL A 289 -4.51 -7.48 -21.71
CA VAL A 289 -4.36 -6.14 -21.11
C VAL A 289 -3.16 -6.09 -20.18
N LYS A 290 -2.64 -4.88 -19.96
CA LYS A 290 -1.56 -4.59 -19.00
C LYS A 290 -1.82 -3.24 -18.33
N PRO A 291 -1.17 -2.95 -17.19
CA PRO A 291 -1.24 -1.63 -16.58
C PRO A 291 -0.78 -0.53 -17.54
N LEU A 292 -1.53 0.55 -17.58
CA LEU A 292 -1.18 1.77 -18.33
C LEU A 292 -0.20 2.58 -17.49
N ARG A 293 1.09 2.28 -17.62
CA ARG A 293 2.18 2.84 -16.84
C ARG A 293 2.61 4.25 -17.28
N THR A 294 3.29 4.95 -16.39
CA THR A 294 3.76 6.33 -16.63
C THR A 294 4.86 6.37 -17.68
N TYR A 295 5.82 5.41 -17.63
CA TYR A 295 6.95 5.35 -18.58
C TYR A 295 7.20 3.94 -19.10
N ILE A 296 7.71 3.85 -20.32
CA ILE A 296 8.37 2.66 -20.87
C ILE A 296 9.80 3.08 -21.26
N GLY A 297 10.78 2.69 -20.44
CA GLY A 297 12.12 3.26 -20.49
C GLY A 297 12.06 4.79 -20.31
N PRO A 298 12.68 5.60 -21.16
CA PRO A 298 12.58 7.07 -21.06
C PRO A 298 11.30 7.64 -21.68
N ARG A 299 10.48 6.81 -22.34
CA ARG A 299 9.32 7.26 -23.12
C ARG A 299 8.09 7.43 -22.24
N TYR A 300 7.60 8.68 -22.13
CA TYR A 300 6.40 9.02 -21.38
C TYR A 300 5.12 8.48 -22.02
N GLN A 301 4.33 7.70 -21.30
CA GLN A 301 3.08 7.08 -21.76
C GLN A 301 1.83 7.82 -21.27
N ARG A 302 1.95 8.74 -20.33
CA ARG A 302 0.83 9.47 -19.69
C ARG A 302 -0.09 8.56 -18.88
N GLY A 303 0.40 7.42 -18.43
CA GLY A 303 -0.35 6.45 -17.65
C GLY A 303 -0.33 6.73 -16.16
N PHE A 304 -0.71 5.73 -15.41
CA PHE A 304 -0.95 5.74 -13.98
C PHE A 304 0.23 5.11 -13.22
N SER A 305 0.26 3.81 -13.16
CA SER A 305 1.35 3.02 -12.57
C SER A 305 1.58 1.75 -13.40
N ASP A 306 2.75 1.12 -13.23
CA ASP A 306 3.02 -0.24 -13.74
C ASP A 306 2.51 -1.33 -12.79
N HIS A 307 2.01 -0.95 -11.63
CA HIS A 307 1.25 -1.78 -10.72
C HIS A 307 -0.23 -1.39 -10.72
N LEU A 308 -1.09 -2.32 -10.35
CA LEU A 308 -2.52 -2.09 -10.14
C LEU A 308 -2.81 -2.08 -8.65
N PRO A 309 -3.71 -1.19 -8.16
CA PRO A 309 -4.04 -1.13 -6.75
C PRO A 309 -4.59 -2.46 -6.22
N LEU A 310 -4.07 -2.92 -5.09
CA LEU A 310 -4.54 -4.10 -4.37
C LEU A 310 -5.42 -3.65 -3.21
N VAL A 311 -6.66 -4.14 -3.14
CA VAL A 311 -7.67 -3.67 -2.21
C VAL A 311 -8.10 -4.79 -1.27
N VAL A 312 -8.14 -4.49 0.02
CA VAL A 312 -8.66 -5.36 1.07
C VAL A 312 -9.73 -4.61 1.84
N ARG A 313 -10.90 -5.24 2.01
CA ARG A 313 -11.96 -4.76 2.87
C ARG A 313 -12.07 -5.66 4.09
N PHE A 314 -12.02 -5.02 5.26
CA PHE A 314 -12.30 -5.66 6.54
C PHE A 314 -13.67 -5.22 7.05
N ARG A 315 -14.34 -6.12 7.78
CA ARG A 315 -15.60 -5.83 8.48
C ARG A 315 -15.43 -6.16 9.97
N PHE A 316 -15.45 -5.14 10.80
CA PHE A 316 -15.39 -5.26 12.27
C PHE A 316 -16.80 -5.09 12.86
N GLY A 317 -17.20 -5.96 13.76
CA GLY A 317 -18.50 -5.95 14.43
C GLY A 317 -19.19 -7.30 14.40
N PRO A 318 -20.34 -7.45 15.07
CA PRO A 318 -21.03 -8.72 15.07
C PRO A 318 -21.47 -9.10 13.65
N ILE A 319 -21.20 -10.35 13.32
CA ILE A 319 -21.70 -11.03 12.10
C ILE A 319 -23.20 -11.21 12.21
#